data_dd10a7726b0a08a8cfd11800b2a56692
#
_entry.id   dd10a7726b0a08a8cfd11800b2a56692
#
_cell.length_a   1.000
_cell.length_b   1.000
_cell.length_c   1.000
_cell.angle_alpha   90.00
_cell.angle_beta   90.00
_cell.angle_gamma   90.00
#
_symmetry.space_group_name_H-M   'P 1'
#
loop_
_entity.id
_entity.type
_entity.pdbx_description
1 polymer ?
#
loop_
_entity_poly.entity_id
_entity_poly.type
_entity_poly.pdbx_seq_one_letter_code
_entity_poly.pdbx_strand_id
1 'polypeptide(L)'
;MKSRLLPLLLGSTLIFAACGQEEKQTEDTKTEEKATEEKTTETKSTESTESASESNASEVKDAKSLVEKAQEKGKDIKSYHANLDTQLKSGSDTNNVKMEMSVDDADKTKISTDMQNQSMEMYIFDKKVIITQDGQNYIDATSVMEEQVKNQLDQLDYNSALKTLDAYKDGEFKAVDNGYEITKSFKGLEEYKKLSEATGSEDAVKALEGQLKDIDGKATITFDKDLMMSKTITDINMTVKDKKMNTKTTATYDQYNQVKAIEIPEGAKNAQSIEELQKSQETSTEKAS
;
A
#
# COMPACT_ATOMS: atom_id res chain seq x y z
N MET A 1 37.27 -4.78 7.43
CA MET A 1 35.88 -4.40 7.84
C MET A 1 34.94 -5.09 6.86
N LYS A 2 34.21 -6.11 7.29
CA LYS A 2 33.32 -6.85 6.42
C LYS A 2 32.08 -5.99 6.19
N SER A 3 31.98 -5.41 4.99
CA SER A 3 30.77 -4.73 4.52
C SER A 3 29.67 -5.76 4.41
N ARG A 4 28.72 -5.72 5.32
CA ARG A 4 27.46 -6.44 5.23
C ARG A 4 26.56 -5.62 4.31
N LEU A 5 26.65 -5.90 3.00
CA LEU A 5 25.63 -5.49 2.05
C LEU A 5 24.34 -6.24 2.40
N LEU A 6 23.40 -5.49 2.83
CA LEU A 6 22.10 -5.83 3.37
C LEU A 6 21.19 -6.43 2.30
N PRO A 7 20.46 -7.48 2.61
CA PRO A 7 19.25 -7.83 1.87
C PRO A 7 18.09 -6.97 2.43
N LEU A 8 17.93 -5.75 1.93
CA LEU A 8 16.97 -4.78 2.47
C LEU A 8 15.98 -4.30 1.40
N LEU A 9 15.55 -5.20 0.52
CA LEU A 9 14.71 -4.80 -0.61
C LEU A 9 13.54 -5.75 -0.87
N LEU A 10 12.79 -6.09 0.19
CA LEU A 10 11.60 -6.93 -0.02
C LEU A 10 10.55 -6.63 1.05
N GLY A 11 10.06 -5.39 1.02
CA GLY A 11 9.32 -4.83 2.15
C GLY A 11 7.84 -5.17 2.25
N SER A 12 7.13 -5.61 1.25
CA SER A 12 5.66 -5.74 1.41
C SER A 12 5.14 -7.18 1.43
N THR A 13 5.86 -8.15 0.85
CA THR A 13 5.54 -9.57 1.01
C THR A 13 6.36 -10.26 2.10
N LEU A 14 7.42 -9.62 2.63
CA LEU A 14 8.33 -10.16 3.65
C LEU A 14 7.98 -9.82 5.10
N ILE A 15 6.84 -9.23 5.36
CA ILE A 15 6.37 -9.01 6.75
C ILE A 15 6.23 -10.36 7.50
N PHE A 16 6.16 -11.47 6.79
CA PHE A 16 6.04 -12.80 7.39
C PHE A 16 7.35 -13.56 7.64
N ALA A 17 8.50 -13.10 7.12
CA ALA A 17 9.77 -13.79 7.29
C ALA A 17 10.59 -13.36 8.52
N ALA A 18 10.20 -12.30 9.23
CA ALA A 18 10.96 -11.73 10.35
C ALA A 18 10.70 -12.40 11.72
N CYS A 19 9.99 -13.53 11.78
CA CYS A 19 9.74 -14.28 13.01
C CYS A 19 10.70 -15.46 13.23
N GLY A 20 12.00 -15.24 13.10
CA GLY A 20 12.99 -16.31 13.34
C GLY A 20 14.35 -15.82 13.73
N GLN A 21 14.48 -15.04 14.82
CA GLN A 21 15.72 -15.01 15.59
C GLN A 21 15.42 -14.55 17.03
N GLU A 22 15.50 -15.53 17.94
CA GLU A 22 15.66 -15.28 19.37
C GLU A 22 17.01 -14.60 19.61
N GLU A 23 17.03 -13.49 20.33
CA GLU A 23 18.05 -13.31 21.37
C GLU A 23 17.57 -12.33 22.45
N LYS A 24 17.94 -12.66 23.67
CA LYS A 24 17.55 -12.32 24.99
C LYS A 24 17.93 -10.93 25.46
N GLN A 25 17.12 -10.46 26.44
CA GLN A 25 17.49 -9.68 27.66
C GLN A 25 17.74 -8.18 27.47
N THR A 26 17.32 -7.28 28.33
CA THR A 26 16.82 -7.25 29.72
C THR A 26 16.33 -5.84 30.07
N GLU A 27 15.34 -5.81 30.98
CA GLU A 27 15.10 -4.85 32.06
C GLU A 27 14.65 -3.41 31.81
N ASP A 28 13.45 -3.21 32.34
CA ASP A 28 12.96 -2.15 33.21
C ASP A 28 13.30 -0.67 32.94
N THR A 29 12.26 0.11 32.66
CA THR A 29 11.94 1.23 33.54
C THR A 29 10.48 1.71 33.35
N LYS A 30 9.75 1.69 34.46
CA LYS A 30 8.47 2.33 34.71
C LYS A 30 8.53 3.84 34.55
N THR A 31 7.53 4.47 33.97
CA THR A 31 6.97 5.73 34.50
C THR A 31 5.68 6.12 33.75
N GLU A 32 4.61 6.03 34.46
CA GLU A 32 3.45 6.89 34.69
C GLU A 32 2.74 7.66 33.58
N GLU A 33 1.45 7.42 33.62
CA GLU A 33 0.30 8.12 33.06
C GLU A 33 0.34 9.65 33.21
N LYS A 34 -0.19 10.34 32.20
CA LYS A 34 -1.03 11.52 32.46
C LYS A 34 -2.07 11.72 31.36
N ALA A 35 -3.31 11.47 31.72
CA ALA A 35 -4.49 11.91 31.01
C ALA A 35 -4.60 13.45 31.00
N THR A 36 -5.11 14.00 29.93
CA THR A 36 -5.73 15.34 29.98
C THR A 36 -6.92 15.37 29.02
N GLU A 37 -8.05 15.72 29.60
CA GLU A 37 -9.38 15.82 29.04
C GLU A 37 -9.56 17.00 28.08
N GLU A 38 -10.48 16.80 27.16
CA GLU A 38 -11.52 17.68 26.59
C GLU A 38 -11.30 19.18 26.46
N LYS A 39 -11.61 19.66 25.25
CA LYS A 39 -12.55 20.80 25.13
C LYS A 39 -13.25 20.84 23.78
N THR A 40 -14.52 20.53 23.81
CA THR A 40 -15.56 20.80 22.82
C THR A 40 -15.66 22.32 22.57
N THR A 41 -15.72 22.72 21.30
CA THR A 41 -16.25 24.05 20.95
C THR A 41 -17.17 23.90 19.74
N GLU A 42 -18.45 24.05 19.99
CA GLU A 42 -19.48 24.29 18.98
C GLU A 42 -19.25 25.63 18.32
N THR A 43 -19.39 25.72 16.99
CA THR A 43 -19.67 26.95 16.30
C THR A 43 -20.57 26.72 15.09
N LYS A 44 -21.74 27.04 15.26
CA LYS A 44 -22.84 27.65 14.51
C LYS A 44 -22.68 27.72 12.98
N SER A 45 -23.69 27.12 12.34
CA SER A 45 -24.29 27.30 11.04
C SER A 45 -24.08 28.64 10.39
N THR A 46 -23.69 28.63 9.10
CA THR A 46 -24.08 29.65 8.14
C THR A 46 -24.48 28.97 6.84
N GLU A 47 -25.73 29.15 6.51
CA GLU A 47 -26.43 28.81 5.30
C GLU A 47 -25.82 29.61 4.12
N SER A 48 -25.48 28.92 3.02
CA SER A 48 -25.22 29.59 1.74
C SER A 48 -25.50 28.64 0.58
N THR A 49 -26.66 28.85 0.02
CA THR A 49 -27.07 28.85 -1.41
C THR A 49 -26.65 27.65 -2.27
N GLU A 50 -27.66 26.82 -2.59
CA GLU A 50 -27.77 25.92 -3.72
C GLU A 50 -27.23 26.56 -5.01
N SER A 51 -26.29 25.84 -5.62
CA SER A 51 -26.10 25.84 -7.08
C SER A 51 -26.29 24.42 -7.54
N ALA A 52 -27.47 24.15 -8.07
CA ALA A 52 -27.82 22.88 -8.68
C ALA A 52 -26.94 22.66 -9.91
N SER A 53 -25.99 21.75 -9.79
CA SER A 53 -25.43 21.00 -10.92
C SER A 53 -26.20 19.70 -10.98
N GLU A 54 -27.20 19.64 -11.87
CA GLU A 54 -27.82 18.37 -12.26
C GLU A 54 -26.79 17.48 -12.94
N SER A 55 -26.05 16.71 -12.17
CA SER A 55 -25.29 15.58 -12.68
C SER A 55 -26.25 14.38 -12.71
N ASN A 56 -26.36 13.72 -13.87
CA ASN A 56 -27.02 12.44 -14.09
C ASN A 56 -26.45 11.33 -13.17
N ALA A 57 -26.69 11.42 -11.90
CA ALA A 57 -26.50 10.36 -10.94
C ALA A 57 -27.66 9.37 -11.11
N SER A 58 -27.57 8.52 -12.13
CA SER A 58 -28.42 7.33 -12.17
C SER A 58 -28.20 6.61 -10.85
N GLU A 59 -29.26 6.51 -10.07
CA GLU A 59 -29.34 6.11 -8.68
C GLU A 59 -28.46 4.91 -8.32
N VAL A 60 -27.46 5.10 -7.44
CA VAL A 60 -26.69 4.03 -6.83
C VAL A 60 -27.57 3.42 -5.73
N LYS A 61 -27.93 2.14 -5.88
CA LYS A 61 -28.92 1.46 -5.02
C LYS A 61 -28.31 0.42 -4.10
N ASP A 62 -27.19 -0.17 -4.52
CA ASP A 62 -26.55 -1.30 -3.87
C ASP A 62 -25.06 -1.37 -4.23
N ALA A 63 -24.34 -2.29 -3.59
CA ALA A 63 -22.92 -2.52 -3.82
C ALA A 63 -22.61 -2.85 -5.29
N LYS A 64 -23.45 -3.64 -5.93
CA LYS A 64 -23.26 -4.05 -7.33
C LYS A 64 -23.32 -2.84 -8.27
N SER A 65 -24.38 -2.02 -8.17
CA SER A 65 -24.53 -0.82 -9.01
C SER A 65 -23.45 0.22 -8.74
N LEU A 66 -22.98 0.33 -7.49
CA LEU A 66 -21.86 1.20 -7.14
C LEU A 66 -20.57 0.74 -7.82
N VAL A 67 -20.21 -0.55 -7.68
CA VAL A 67 -19.02 -1.11 -8.31
C VAL A 67 -19.01 -0.94 -9.82
N GLU A 68 -20.10 -1.26 -10.50
CA GLU A 68 -20.19 -1.14 -11.96
C GLU A 68 -19.99 0.29 -12.43
N LYS A 69 -20.57 1.26 -11.72
CA LYS A 69 -20.42 2.67 -12.04
C LYS A 69 -19.05 3.22 -11.71
N ALA A 70 -18.47 2.82 -10.57
CA ALA A 70 -17.11 3.22 -10.18
C ALA A 70 -16.08 2.68 -11.18
N GLN A 71 -16.23 1.43 -11.62
CA GLN A 71 -15.38 0.86 -12.67
C GLN A 71 -15.50 1.62 -14.00
N GLU A 72 -16.71 2.04 -14.38
CA GLU A 72 -16.92 2.83 -15.59
C GLU A 72 -16.24 4.20 -15.49
N LYS A 73 -16.43 4.89 -14.37
CA LYS A 73 -15.82 6.20 -14.10
C LYS A 73 -14.29 6.15 -14.04
N GLY A 74 -13.75 5.09 -13.47
CA GLY A 74 -12.32 4.95 -13.26
C GLY A 74 -11.52 4.62 -14.54
N LYS A 75 -12.17 4.19 -15.63
CA LYS A 75 -11.49 3.83 -16.89
C LYS A 75 -10.65 4.94 -17.51
N ASP A 76 -11.03 6.19 -17.29
CA ASP A 76 -10.39 7.37 -17.87
C ASP A 76 -9.33 7.99 -16.95
N ILE A 77 -9.02 7.34 -15.82
CA ILE A 77 -7.97 7.80 -14.92
C ILE A 77 -6.61 7.39 -15.47
N LYS A 78 -5.79 8.39 -15.76
CA LYS A 78 -4.42 8.22 -16.30
C LYS A 78 -3.35 8.61 -15.30
N SER A 79 -3.70 9.49 -14.36
CA SER A 79 -2.77 9.90 -13.31
C SER A 79 -3.48 9.98 -11.98
N TYR A 80 -2.78 9.65 -10.90
CA TYR A 80 -3.33 9.66 -9.55
C TYR A 80 -2.21 9.67 -8.52
N HIS A 81 -2.56 10.05 -7.31
CA HIS A 81 -1.72 9.94 -6.13
C HIS A 81 -2.36 8.96 -5.15
N ALA A 82 -1.54 8.17 -4.49
CA ALA A 82 -1.97 7.20 -3.49
C ALA A 82 -1.06 7.22 -2.27
N ASN A 83 -1.65 7.11 -1.08
CA ASN A 83 -0.95 6.88 0.18
C ASN A 83 -1.35 5.53 0.75
N LEU A 84 -0.37 4.76 1.20
CA LEU A 84 -0.56 3.50 1.89
C LEU A 84 0.04 3.60 3.29
N ASP A 85 -0.74 3.29 4.30
CA ASP A 85 -0.29 3.17 5.69
C ASP A 85 -0.63 1.76 6.17
N THR A 86 0.41 0.96 6.45
CA THR A 86 0.25 -0.41 6.94
C THR A 86 0.82 -0.50 8.35
N GLN A 87 -0.01 -0.93 9.27
CA GLN A 87 0.37 -1.26 10.64
C GLN A 87 0.30 -2.76 10.86
N LEU A 88 1.42 -3.36 11.25
CA LEU A 88 1.51 -4.77 11.64
C LEU A 88 1.75 -4.84 13.15
N LYS A 89 0.87 -5.53 13.86
CA LYS A 89 1.00 -5.83 15.30
C LYS A 89 1.27 -7.32 15.49
N SER A 90 2.26 -7.65 16.30
CA SER A 90 2.58 -9.03 16.69
C SER A 90 2.99 -9.05 18.16
N GLY A 91 2.08 -9.52 19.03
CA GLY A 91 2.27 -9.41 20.48
C GLY A 91 2.35 -7.95 20.93
N SER A 92 3.46 -7.54 21.54
CA SER A 92 3.74 -6.16 21.96
C SER A 92 4.35 -5.30 20.83
N ASP A 93 4.81 -5.92 19.75
CA ASP A 93 5.55 -5.22 18.71
C ASP A 93 4.60 -4.61 17.68
N THR A 94 4.90 -3.40 17.26
CA THR A 94 4.17 -2.70 16.21
C THR A 94 5.16 -2.16 15.18
N ASN A 95 4.99 -2.58 13.93
CA ASN A 95 5.73 -2.05 12.79
C ASN A 95 4.79 -1.25 11.92
N ASN A 96 5.23 -0.09 11.48
CA ASN A 96 4.50 0.76 10.56
C ASN A 96 5.31 0.93 9.27
N VAL A 97 4.64 0.80 8.14
CA VAL A 97 5.18 1.09 6.81
C VAL A 97 4.28 2.13 6.17
N LYS A 98 4.85 3.22 5.72
CA LYS A 98 4.16 4.24 4.94
C LYS A 98 4.73 4.27 3.53
N MET A 99 3.86 4.36 2.57
CA MET A 99 4.22 4.47 1.16
C MET A 99 3.37 5.58 0.54
N GLU A 100 4.02 6.42 -0.23
CA GLU A 100 3.39 7.43 -1.07
C GLU A 100 3.74 7.12 -2.52
N MET A 101 2.75 7.09 -3.40
CA MET A 101 2.92 6.80 -4.81
C MET A 101 2.25 7.88 -5.65
N SER A 102 2.93 8.31 -6.69
CA SER A 102 2.38 9.17 -7.72
C SER A 102 2.59 8.52 -9.08
N VAL A 103 1.57 8.53 -9.90
CA VAL A 103 1.61 8.07 -11.30
C VAL A 103 1.19 9.25 -12.19
N ASP A 104 2.01 9.59 -13.17
CA ASP A 104 1.67 10.64 -14.13
C ASP A 104 0.97 10.09 -15.39
N ASP A 105 0.52 10.96 -16.27
CA ASP A 105 -0.19 10.61 -17.51
C ASP A 105 0.71 9.96 -18.59
N ALA A 106 2.02 9.91 -18.35
CA ALA A 106 3.01 9.23 -19.17
C ALA A 106 3.47 7.90 -18.54
N ASP A 107 2.70 7.33 -17.60
CA ASP A 107 2.98 6.09 -16.87
C ASP A 107 4.31 6.12 -16.06
N LYS A 108 4.87 7.30 -15.79
CA LYS A 108 5.97 7.39 -14.85
C LYS A 108 5.45 7.29 -13.44
N THR A 109 6.15 6.53 -12.63
CA THR A 109 5.77 6.33 -11.22
C THR A 109 6.91 6.76 -10.30
N LYS A 110 6.56 7.51 -9.28
CA LYS A 110 7.43 7.79 -8.13
C LYS A 110 6.80 7.14 -6.89
N ILE A 111 7.61 6.37 -6.15
CA ILE A 111 7.21 5.78 -4.88
C ILE A 111 8.19 6.23 -3.82
N SER A 112 7.68 6.72 -2.70
CA SER A 112 8.44 7.00 -1.48
C SER A 112 7.98 6.04 -0.40
N THR A 113 8.90 5.36 0.27
CA THR A 113 8.60 4.40 1.33
C THR A 113 9.35 4.80 2.59
N ASP A 114 8.63 4.89 3.70
CA ASP A 114 9.19 5.10 5.03
C ASP A 114 8.95 3.87 5.90
N MET A 115 10.03 3.29 6.42
CA MET A 115 9.99 2.12 7.29
C MET A 115 11.08 2.23 8.36
N GLN A 116 10.69 2.26 9.63
CA GLN A 116 11.62 2.18 10.78
C GLN A 116 12.83 3.14 10.68
N ASN A 117 12.60 4.42 10.37
CA ASN A 117 13.62 5.46 10.19
C ASN A 117 14.51 5.29 8.95
N GLN A 118 14.11 4.49 7.99
CA GLN A 118 14.75 4.41 6.69
C GLN A 118 13.75 4.86 5.63
N SER A 119 14.18 5.78 4.78
CA SER A 119 13.40 6.23 3.63
C SER A 119 14.05 5.72 2.36
N MET A 120 13.24 5.37 1.39
CA MET A 120 13.66 4.94 0.06
C MET A 120 12.75 5.58 -0.98
N GLU A 121 13.34 6.08 -2.04
CA GLU A 121 12.59 6.50 -3.22
C GLU A 121 12.84 5.51 -4.37
N MET A 122 11.79 5.28 -5.15
CA MET A 122 11.82 4.47 -6.35
C MET A 122 11.20 5.25 -7.50
N TYR A 123 11.87 5.22 -8.64
CA TYR A 123 11.38 5.79 -9.90
C TYR A 123 11.21 4.68 -10.91
N ILE A 124 10.05 4.62 -11.56
CA ILE A 124 9.75 3.66 -12.60
C ILE A 124 9.42 4.45 -13.87
N PHE A 125 10.20 4.24 -14.90
CA PHE A 125 10.07 4.91 -16.20
C PHE A 125 10.83 4.11 -17.25
N ASP A 126 10.38 4.12 -18.49
CA ASP A 126 11.02 3.44 -19.64
C ASP A 126 11.37 1.96 -19.32
N LYS A 127 10.51 1.26 -18.59
CA LYS A 127 10.71 -0.12 -18.11
C LYS A 127 11.90 -0.29 -17.14
N LYS A 128 12.40 0.77 -16.57
CA LYS A 128 13.46 0.75 -15.55
C LYS A 128 12.88 0.93 -14.18
N VAL A 129 13.50 0.30 -13.19
CA VAL A 129 13.25 0.45 -11.76
C VAL A 129 14.50 1.02 -11.12
N ILE A 130 14.47 2.28 -10.76
CA ILE A 130 15.61 2.99 -10.17
C ILE A 130 15.30 3.28 -8.71
N ILE A 131 16.22 2.95 -7.82
CA ILE A 131 16.08 3.16 -6.38
C ILE A 131 17.16 4.10 -5.84
N THR A 132 16.81 4.83 -4.79
CA THR A 132 17.74 5.64 -4.00
C THR A 132 17.30 5.72 -2.54
N GLN A 133 18.26 5.83 -1.63
CA GLN A 133 18.01 6.05 -0.18
C GLN A 133 18.38 7.47 0.26
N ASP A 134 19.20 8.16 -0.51
CA ASP A 134 19.77 9.46 -0.15
C ASP A 134 19.49 10.57 -1.18
N GLY A 135 18.76 10.23 -2.26
CA GLY A 135 18.49 11.17 -3.35
C GLY A 135 19.71 11.59 -4.18
N GLN A 136 20.87 10.95 -3.96
CA GLN A 136 22.12 11.24 -4.66
C GLN A 136 22.68 10.01 -5.38
N ASN A 137 22.65 8.86 -4.71
CA ASN A 137 23.12 7.61 -5.25
C ASN A 137 21.94 6.81 -5.81
N TYR A 138 21.89 6.68 -7.13
CA TYR A 138 20.82 5.97 -7.84
C TYR A 138 21.33 4.62 -8.36
N ILE A 139 20.55 3.58 -8.15
CA ILE A 139 20.86 2.20 -8.53
C ILE A 139 19.77 1.70 -9.46
N ASP A 140 20.16 1.21 -10.65
CA ASP A 140 19.25 0.49 -11.52
C ASP A 140 19.07 -0.94 -10.99
N ALA A 141 17.90 -1.16 -10.39
CA ALA A 141 17.49 -2.43 -9.80
C ALA A 141 16.59 -3.26 -10.72
N THR A 142 16.45 -2.88 -11.97
CA THR A 142 15.49 -3.47 -12.93
C THR A 142 15.64 -5.00 -12.98
N SER A 143 16.87 -5.50 -13.14
CA SER A 143 17.12 -6.96 -13.31
C SER A 143 16.74 -7.81 -12.12
N VAL A 144 16.73 -7.24 -10.91
CA VAL A 144 16.44 -7.97 -9.66
C VAL A 144 15.04 -7.69 -9.12
N MET A 145 14.37 -6.65 -9.62
CA MET A 145 13.09 -6.20 -9.09
C MET A 145 11.94 -6.26 -10.11
N GLU A 146 12.21 -6.55 -11.39
CA GLU A 146 11.23 -6.47 -12.46
C GLU A 146 9.94 -7.25 -12.13
N GLU A 147 10.06 -8.49 -11.70
CA GLU A 147 8.92 -9.34 -11.38
C GLU A 147 8.22 -8.94 -10.06
N GLN A 148 8.99 -8.57 -9.06
CA GLN A 148 8.47 -8.17 -7.74
C GLN A 148 7.80 -6.81 -7.78
N VAL A 149 8.41 -5.85 -8.46
CA VAL A 149 7.86 -4.50 -8.63
C VAL A 149 6.60 -4.56 -9.47
N LYS A 150 6.57 -5.35 -10.53
CA LYS A 150 5.37 -5.55 -11.34
C LYS A 150 4.20 -6.05 -10.48
N ASN A 151 4.42 -7.09 -9.68
CA ASN A 151 3.36 -7.64 -8.83
C ASN A 151 2.91 -6.64 -7.75
N GLN A 152 3.80 -5.80 -7.23
CA GLN A 152 3.46 -4.75 -6.26
C GLN A 152 2.74 -3.58 -6.92
N LEU A 153 3.19 -3.16 -8.10
CA LEU A 153 2.52 -2.09 -8.85
C LEU A 153 1.13 -2.51 -9.27
N ASP A 154 0.96 -3.75 -9.73
CA ASP A 154 -0.36 -4.28 -10.10
C ASP A 154 -1.35 -4.24 -8.92
N GLN A 155 -0.87 -4.38 -7.69
CA GLN A 155 -1.70 -4.28 -6.47
C GLN A 155 -1.99 -2.82 -6.05
N LEU A 156 -1.10 -1.90 -6.37
CA LEU A 156 -1.22 -0.48 -6.01
C LEU A 156 -1.82 0.35 -7.16
N ASP A 157 -1.79 -0.18 -8.38
CA ASP A 157 -2.36 0.50 -9.53
C ASP A 157 -3.88 0.68 -9.38
N TYR A 158 -4.34 1.91 -9.61
CA TYR A 158 -5.75 2.27 -9.48
C TYR A 158 -6.65 1.43 -10.40
N ASN A 159 -6.22 1.18 -11.64
CA ASN A 159 -6.99 0.37 -12.58
C ASN A 159 -7.05 -1.11 -12.16
N SER A 160 -5.99 -1.63 -11.56
CA SER A 160 -5.98 -2.97 -10.97
C SER A 160 -6.87 -3.03 -9.72
N ALA A 161 -6.82 -2.02 -8.86
CA ALA A 161 -7.71 -1.90 -7.72
C ALA A 161 -9.18 -1.86 -8.16
N LEU A 162 -9.53 -1.14 -9.25
CA LEU A 162 -10.88 -1.15 -9.81
C LEU A 162 -11.35 -2.53 -10.26
N LYS A 163 -10.46 -3.36 -10.82
CA LYS A 163 -10.81 -4.73 -11.23
C LYS A 163 -11.14 -5.60 -10.01
N THR A 164 -10.45 -5.40 -8.89
CA THR A 164 -10.72 -6.16 -7.66
C THR A 164 -12.07 -5.83 -7.03
N LEU A 165 -12.71 -4.71 -7.42
CA LEU A 165 -14.03 -4.31 -6.90
C LEU A 165 -15.11 -5.36 -7.17
N ASP A 166 -14.97 -6.21 -8.18
CA ASP A 166 -15.91 -7.28 -8.45
C ASP A 166 -16.10 -8.22 -7.26
N ALA A 167 -15.05 -8.41 -6.44
CA ALA A 167 -15.10 -9.19 -5.21
C ALA A 167 -16.02 -8.59 -4.14
N TYR A 168 -16.43 -7.33 -4.30
CA TYR A 168 -17.21 -6.59 -3.30
C TYR A 168 -18.65 -6.32 -3.72
N LYS A 169 -19.10 -6.82 -4.87
CA LYS A 169 -20.48 -6.63 -5.38
C LYS A 169 -21.58 -7.14 -4.47
N ASP A 170 -21.27 -8.10 -3.62
CA ASP A 170 -22.15 -8.69 -2.60
C ASP A 170 -21.87 -8.15 -1.18
N GLY A 171 -21.05 -7.13 -1.04
CA GLY A 171 -20.73 -6.49 0.23
C GLY A 171 -21.88 -5.67 0.81
N GLU A 172 -21.77 -5.33 2.08
CA GLU A 172 -22.69 -4.42 2.77
C GLU A 172 -22.53 -3.01 2.21
N PHE A 173 -23.58 -2.48 1.61
CA PHE A 173 -23.62 -1.15 1.01
C PHE A 173 -24.19 -0.14 2.00
N LYS A 174 -23.57 1.06 2.05
CA LYS A 174 -24.03 2.18 2.85
C LYS A 174 -23.79 3.49 2.13
N ALA A 175 -24.82 4.35 2.05
CA ALA A 175 -24.63 5.75 1.70
C ALA A 175 -24.10 6.50 2.93
N VAL A 176 -23.09 7.37 2.71
CA VAL A 176 -22.46 8.22 3.73
C VAL A 176 -22.51 9.67 3.28
N ASP A 177 -22.22 10.63 4.17
CA ASP A 177 -22.40 12.07 3.90
C ASP A 177 -21.72 12.56 2.61
N ASN A 178 -20.56 12.00 2.28
CA ASN A 178 -19.75 12.42 1.13
C ASN A 178 -19.54 11.30 0.10
N GLY A 179 -20.49 10.37 -0.04
CA GLY A 179 -20.39 9.31 -1.04
C GLY A 179 -20.97 7.99 -0.57
N TYR A 180 -20.21 6.91 -0.74
CA TYR A 180 -20.69 5.55 -0.49
C TYR A 180 -19.60 4.68 0.12
N GLU A 181 -20.00 3.67 0.85
CA GLU A 181 -19.11 2.63 1.38
C GLU A 181 -19.61 1.23 1.02
N ILE A 182 -18.68 0.34 0.75
CA ILE A 182 -18.93 -1.11 0.69
C ILE A 182 -18.02 -1.76 1.72
N THR A 183 -18.60 -2.62 2.57
CA THR A 183 -17.84 -3.43 3.52
C THR A 183 -18.04 -4.91 3.21
N LYS A 184 -16.94 -5.65 3.16
CA LYS A 184 -16.94 -7.11 3.06
C LYS A 184 -16.15 -7.70 4.21
N SER A 185 -16.77 -8.55 5.00
CA SER A 185 -16.15 -9.30 6.07
C SER A 185 -15.90 -10.74 5.64
N PHE A 186 -14.89 -11.37 6.23
CA PHE A 186 -14.59 -12.78 6.03
C PHE A 186 -14.19 -13.43 7.35
N LYS A 187 -14.48 -14.72 7.49
CA LYS A 187 -14.13 -15.51 8.65
C LYS A 187 -13.66 -16.88 8.24
N GLY A 188 -12.44 -17.20 8.67
CA GLY A 188 -11.79 -18.46 8.34
C GLY A 188 -11.09 -18.47 6.98
N LEU A 189 -10.24 -19.49 6.82
CA LEU A 189 -9.34 -19.60 5.69
C LEU A 189 -10.05 -19.72 4.33
N GLU A 190 -11.19 -20.42 4.29
CA GLU A 190 -11.92 -20.65 3.03
C GLU A 190 -12.54 -19.36 2.45
N GLU A 191 -13.10 -18.51 3.31
CA GLU A 191 -13.63 -17.21 2.86
C GLU A 191 -12.51 -16.27 2.47
N TYR A 192 -11.40 -16.29 3.23
CA TYR A 192 -10.22 -15.50 2.91
C TYR A 192 -9.58 -15.92 1.57
N LYS A 193 -9.46 -17.23 1.30
CA LYS A 193 -9.00 -17.76 0.01
C LYS A 193 -9.84 -17.23 -1.15
N LYS A 194 -11.17 -17.33 -1.05
CA LYS A 194 -12.08 -16.81 -2.08
C LYS A 194 -11.89 -15.31 -2.33
N LEU A 195 -11.74 -14.53 -1.26
CA LEU A 195 -11.51 -13.10 -1.40
C LEU A 195 -10.15 -12.83 -2.04
N SER A 196 -9.09 -13.54 -1.62
CA SER A 196 -7.74 -13.38 -2.16
C SER A 196 -7.63 -13.78 -3.63
N GLU A 197 -8.31 -14.84 -4.06
CA GLU A 197 -8.40 -15.23 -5.47
C GLU A 197 -9.08 -14.13 -6.30
N ALA A 198 -10.19 -13.60 -5.78
CA ALA A 198 -10.95 -12.54 -6.48
C ALA A 198 -10.17 -11.19 -6.52
N THR A 199 -9.21 -10.98 -5.64
CA THR A 199 -8.37 -9.76 -5.58
C THR A 199 -6.95 -9.96 -6.11
N GLY A 200 -6.62 -11.16 -6.63
CA GLY A 200 -5.27 -11.46 -7.16
C GLY A 200 -4.19 -11.55 -6.08
N SER A 201 -4.57 -11.88 -4.84
CA SER A 201 -3.67 -11.96 -3.69
C SER A 201 -3.42 -13.40 -3.23
N GLU A 202 -3.72 -14.39 -4.04
CA GLU A 202 -3.64 -15.81 -3.68
C GLU A 202 -2.23 -16.29 -3.34
N ASP A 203 -1.19 -15.69 -3.90
CA ASP A 203 0.19 -16.09 -3.60
C ASP A 203 0.60 -15.75 -2.17
N ALA A 204 0.10 -14.64 -1.62
CA ALA A 204 0.29 -14.31 -0.21
C ALA A 204 -0.37 -15.36 0.71
N VAL A 205 -1.53 -15.89 0.32
CA VAL A 205 -2.20 -16.97 1.07
C VAL A 205 -1.44 -18.27 0.97
N LYS A 206 -0.97 -18.64 -0.23
CA LYS A 206 -0.16 -19.85 -0.46
C LYS A 206 1.12 -19.84 0.39
N ALA A 207 1.77 -18.67 0.51
CA ALA A 207 2.98 -18.53 1.34
C ALA A 207 2.74 -18.80 2.83
N LEU A 208 1.51 -18.64 3.31
CA LEU A 208 1.11 -18.90 4.68
C LEU A 208 0.44 -20.26 4.87
N GLU A 209 0.18 -21.00 3.79
CA GLU A 209 -0.52 -22.27 3.84
C GLU A 209 0.23 -23.27 4.74
N GLY A 210 -0.52 -23.96 5.60
CA GLY A 210 0.05 -24.87 6.62
C GLY A 210 0.61 -24.18 7.88
N GLN A 211 0.75 -22.86 7.89
CA GLN A 211 1.18 -22.10 9.06
C GLN A 211 0.04 -21.28 9.68
N LEU A 212 -0.98 -20.98 8.88
CA LEU A 212 -2.13 -20.18 9.25
C LEU A 212 -3.15 -21.08 9.97
N LYS A 213 -3.47 -20.74 11.23
CA LYS A 213 -4.43 -21.50 12.05
C LYS A 213 -5.81 -20.85 12.08
N ASP A 214 -5.84 -19.54 12.10
CA ASP A 214 -7.08 -18.77 12.16
C ASP A 214 -6.89 -17.46 11.41
N ILE A 215 -7.95 -16.97 10.78
CA ILE A 215 -7.97 -15.68 10.11
C ILE A 215 -9.39 -15.15 10.04
N ASP A 216 -9.56 -13.88 10.39
CA ASP A 216 -10.78 -13.12 10.18
C ASP A 216 -10.45 -11.68 9.85
N GLY A 217 -11.38 -10.99 9.24
CA GLY A 217 -11.16 -9.60 8.93
C GLY A 217 -12.28 -8.96 8.14
N LYS A 218 -12.04 -7.72 7.77
CA LYS A 218 -12.93 -6.95 6.92
C LYS A 218 -12.15 -5.99 6.02
N ALA A 219 -12.72 -5.73 4.85
CA ALA A 219 -12.29 -4.67 3.97
C ALA A 219 -13.43 -3.68 3.77
N THR A 220 -13.15 -2.38 3.88
CA THR A 220 -14.10 -1.31 3.61
C THR A 220 -13.55 -0.44 2.50
N ILE A 221 -14.35 -0.18 1.48
CA ILE A 221 -14.01 0.68 0.35
C ILE A 221 -14.94 1.87 0.37
N THR A 222 -14.37 3.07 0.35
CA THR A 222 -15.10 4.34 0.32
C THR A 222 -14.98 4.97 -1.06
N PHE A 223 -16.10 5.41 -1.59
CA PHE A 223 -16.22 6.16 -2.83
C PHE A 223 -16.75 7.55 -2.53
N ASP A 224 -16.23 8.53 -3.24
CA ASP A 224 -16.76 9.89 -3.18
C ASP A 224 -18.07 10.04 -3.96
N LYS A 225 -18.61 11.29 -4.00
CA LYS A 225 -19.85 11.61 -4.73
C LYS A 225 -19.75 11.44 -6.25
N ASP A 226 -18.52 11.52 -6.77
CA ASP A 226 -18.22 11.32 -8.20
C ASP A 226 -17.96 9.84 -8.53
N LEU A 227 -18.16 8.95 -7.55
CA LEU A 227 -17.96 7.50 -7.63
C LEU A 227 -16.49 7.08 -7.78
N MET A 228 -15.57 7.97 -7.45
CA MET A 228 -14.15 7.64 -7.42
C MET A 228 -13.82 6.94 -6.10
N MET A 229 -13.03 5.88 -6.17
CA MET A 229 -12.57 5.16 -4.98
C MET A 229 -11.56 6.02 -4.21
N SER A 230 -11.96 6.60 -3.11
CA SER A 230 -11.13 7.55 -2.35
C SER A 230 -10.33 6.89 -1.22
N LYS A 231 -10.79 5.72 -0.72
CA LYS A 231 -10.13 5.07 0.42
C LYS A 231 -10.45 3.58 0.46
N THR A 232 -9.46 2.80 0.87
CA THR A 232 -9.67 1.41 1.29
C THR A 232 -9.10 1.20 2.69
N ILE A 233 -9.77 0.43 3.52
CA ILE A 233 -9.28 -0.02 4.82
C ILE A 233 -9.43 -1.53 4.87
N THR A 234 -8.33 -2.23 5.11
CA THR A 234 -8.33 -3.67 5.37
C THR A 234 -7.82 -3.91 6.78
N ASP A 235 -8.55 -4.66 7.57
CA ASP A 235 -8.20 -5.01 8.96
C ASP A 235 -8.32 -6.52 9.11
N ILE A 236 -7.18 -7.19 9.30
CA ILE A 236 -7.06 -8.65 9.29
C ILE A 236 -6.43 -9.10 10.60
N ASN A 237 -7.09 -9.99 11.30
CA ASN A 237 -6.55 -10.74 12.42
C ASN A 237 -6.16 -12.13 11.96
N MET A 238 -5.00 -12.61 12.34
CA MET A 238 -4.55 -13.94 11.98
C MET A 238 -3.72 -14.58 13.10
N THR A 239 -3.69 -15.91 13.10
CA THR A 239 -2.80 -16.69 13.96
C THR A 239 -1.87 -17.53 13.09
N VAL A 240 -0.57 -17.19 13.11
CA VAL A 240 0.47 -17.88 12.35
C VAL A 240 1.45 -18.49 13.32
N LYS A 241 1.65 -19.84 13.26
CA LYS A 241 2.54 -20.57 14.19
C LYS A 241 2.32 -20.19 15.66
N ASP A 242 1.07 -20.14 16.10
CA ASP A 242 0.65 -19.76 17.47
C ASP A 242 0.86 -18.28 17.86
N LYS A 243 1.36 -17.46 16.97
CA LYS A 243 1.47 -16.01 17.19
C LYS A 243 0.25 -15.30 16.62
N LYS A 244 -0.42 -14.52 17.46
CA LYS A 244 -1.51 -13.63 17.03
C LYS A 244 -0.92 -12.39 16.39
N MET A 245 -1.44 -12.06 15.23
CA MET A 245 -1.04 -10.89 14.45
C MET A 245 -2.28 -10.13 14.01
N ASN A 246 -2.15 -8.81 13.91
CA ASN A 246 -3.16 -7.97 13.27
C ASN A 246 -2.45 -7.11 12.23
N THR A 247 -2.99 -7.07 11.03
CA THR A 247 -2.54 -6.17 9.96
C THR A 247 -3.67 -5.23 9.62
N LYS A 248 -3.42 -3.94 9.76
CA LYS A 248 -4.33 -2.90 9.29
C LYS A 248 -3.66 -2.08 8.20
N THR A 249 -4.27 -2.09 7.03
CA THR A 249 -3.81 -1.31 5.87
C THR A 249 -4.87 -0.27 5.51
N THR A 250 -4.44 0.96 5.34
CA THR A 250 -5.25 2.05 4.82
C THR A 250 -4.61 2.57 3.55
N ALA A 251 -5.30 2.53 2.42
CA ALA A 251 -4.91 3.21 1.21
C ALA A 251 -5.88 4.36 0.94
N THR A 252 -5.37 5.51 0.54
CA THR A 252 -6.16 6.65 0.08
C THR A 252 -5.71 7.03 -1.31
N TYR A 253 -6.64 7.48 -2.14
CA TYR A 253 -6.41 7.90 -3.52
C TYR A 253 -6.96 9.29 -3.74
N ASP A 254 -6.18 10.13 -4.40
CA ASP A 254 -6.57 11.49 -4.74
C ASP A 254 -5.86 12.00 -6.01
N GLN A 255 -6.00 13.27 -6.34
CA GLN A 255 -5.38 13.95 -7.48
C GLN A 255 -5.62 13.24 -8.84
N TYR A 256 -6.80 12.63 -9.01
CA TYR A 256 -7.18 11.95 -10.25
C TYR A 256 -7.08 12.88 -11.47
N ASN A 257 -6.26 12.48 -12.46
CA ASN A 257 -5.93 13.26 -13.65
C ASN A 257 -5.35 14.65 -13.35
N GLN A 258 -4.73 14.84 -12.16
CA GLN A 258 -4.17 16.11 -11.71
C GLN A 258 -2.69 16.02 -11.30
N VAL A 259 -2.10 14.82 -11.32
CA VAL A 259 -0.68 14.65 -11.02
C VAL A 259 0.14 15.28 -12.15
N LYS A 260 1.05 16.18 -11.76
CA LYS A 260 1.95 16.80 -12.72
C LYS A 260 2.98 15.78 -13.23
N ALA A 261 3.53 16.03 -14.42
CA ALA A 261 4.59 15.22 -14.98
C ALA A 261 5.71 14.98 -13.97
N ILE A 262 6.06 13.72 -13.75
CA ILE A 262 7.10 13.31 -12.81
C ILE A 262 8.48 13.60 -13.43
N GLU A 263 9.23 14.49 -12.81
CA GLU A 263 10.60 14.79 -13.20
C GLU A 263 11.53 13.67 -12.72
N ILE A 264 12.17 12.99 -13.66
CA ILE A 264 13.16 11.96 -13.36
C ILE A 264 14.50 12.65 -13.11
N PRO A 265 15.11 12.49 -11.90
CA PRO A 265 16.40 13.05 -11.58
C PRO A 265 17.49 12.61 -12.58
N GLU A 266 18.45 13.47 -12.87
CA GLU A 266 19.51 13.15 -13.84
C GLU A 266 20.35 11.95 -13.38
N GLY A 267 20.60 11.82 -12.07
CA GLY A 267 21.26 10.65 -11.49
C GLY A 267 20.50 9.36 -11.70
N ALA A 268 19.15 9.42 -11.70
CA ALA A 268 18.30 8.25 -11.95
C ALA A 268 18.34 7.82 -13.42
N LYS A 269 18.42 8.76 -14.37
CA LYS A 269 18.56 8.45 -15.79
C LYS A 269 19.87 7.72 -16.12
N ASN A 270 20.93 8.03 -15.35
CA ASN A 270 22.27 7.51 -15.52
C ASN A 270 22.67 6.49 -14.44
N ALA A 271 21.69 5.87 -13.77
CA ALA A 271 21.93 4.91 -12.70
C ALA A 271 22.69 3.68 -13.23
N GLN A 272 23.67 3.22 -12.44
CA GLN A 272 24.40 1.98 -12.72
C GLN A 272 23.59 0.76 -12.27
N SER A 273 23.69 -0.31 -13.04
CA SER A 273 23.03 -1.56 -12.68
C SER A 273 23.70 -2.22 -11.46
N ILE A 274 22.94 -3.06 -10.74
CA ILE A 274 23.48 -3.84 -9.62
C ILE A 274 24.66 -4.69 -10.07
N GLU A 275 24.61 -5.28 -11.27
CA GLU A 275 25.70 -6.10 -11.82
C GLU A 275 26.96 -5.27 -12.11
N GLU A 276 26.82 -4.04 -12.62
CA GLU A 276 27.96 -3.13 -12.84
C GLU A 276 28.62 -2.72 -11.52
N LEU A 277 27.81 -2.44 -10.50
CA LEU A 277 28.31 -2.12 -9.17
C LEU A 277 29.06 -3.30 -8.53
N GLN A 278 28.56 -4.53 -8.68
CA GLN A 278 29.23 -5.73 -8.19
C GLN A 278 30.60 -5.96 -8.89
N LYS A 279 30.63 -5.86 -10.23
CA LYS A 279 31.89 -5.99 -10.99
C LYS A 279 32.92 -4.93 -10.63
N SER A 280 32.49 -3.71 -10.37
CA SER A 280 33.40 -2.63 -9.96
C SER A 280 34.01 -2.86 -8.59
N GLN A 281 33.29 -3.52 -7.69
CA GLN A 281 33.80 -3.90 -6.35
C GLN A 281 34.79 -5.07 -6.44
N GLU A 282 34.55 -6.08 -7.27
CA GLU A 282 35.45 -7.21 -7.48
C GLU A 282 36.80 -6.76 -8.07
N THR A 283 36.76 -5.89 -9.09
CA THR A 283 37.99 -5.35 -9.70
C THR A 283 38.78 -4.44 -8.78
N SER A 284 38.12 -3.80 -7.82
CA SER A 284 38.78 -2.95 -6.80
C SER A 284 39.50 -3.77 -5.73
N THR A 285 38.97 -4.98 -5.43
CA THR A 285 39.54 -5.89 -4.44
C THR A 285 40.75 -6.65 -5.00
N GLU A 286 40.76 -7.00 -6.29
CA GLU A 286 41.91 -7.62 -6.96
C GLU A 286 43.12 -6.70 -7.10
N LYS A 287 42.91 -5.38 -7.24
CA LYS A 287 44.02 -4.41 -7.32
C LYS A 287 44.64 -4.04 -5.97
N ALA A 288 43.99 -4.42 -4.87
CA ALA A 288 44.46 -4.15 -3.50
C ALA A 288 45.13 -5.37 -2.83
N SER A 289 45.23 -6.52 -3.54
CA SER A 289 45.95 -7.75 -3.14
C SER A 289 47.25 -7.86 -3.89
#